data_87490836be3cee461c8a9d576e4c0db9
#
_entry.id   87490836be3cee461c8a9d576e4c0db9
#
_cell.length_a   1.000
_cell.length_b   1.000
_cell.length_c   1.000
_cell.angle_alpha   90.00
_cell.angle_beta   90.00
_cell.angle_gamma   90.00
#
_symmetry.space_group_name_H-M   'P 1'
#
loop_
_entity.id
_entity.type
_entity.pdbx_description
1 polymer ?
#
loop_
_entity_poly.entity_id
_entity_poly.type
_entity_poly.pdbx_seq_one_letter_code
_entity_poly.pdbx_strand_id
1 'polypeptide(L)'
;MTKKMNKIMKPISGMLTLLFALMLLSGCSSDESAAIEQDSVEVELRTAETSASQSEMVFPAKVESNNQANLSTIVMGTVTSTPVTVGDRVQKGDLLLQIKDDQIRAQKSQIEANMVQAEANLENTEKNYNRIKNLYAEESATSKELDDISTMYEIAKANMEALEARMNEVNEMLEYTVIRAPFAGIVSSKFISEGDMAAPGHPLVSVANPGSVKITATVAESQISKLEEGLGVTVSVSSAGLSNIPARLTAVSQAGDPMSRQFSIEAVIDDAELNESLKVGMFAQIDINIDQTESLTVPADAIVERGQLTGIYTISDNNRAVLRWVRLGERTGDSVEVITGLKPGEKYVYAPDRSIRQGQLLSVR
;
A
#
# COMPACT_ATOMS: atom_id res chain seq x y z
N MET A 1 49.97 -31.12 29.57
CA MET A 1 50.77 -30.80 30.78
C MET A 1 49.77 -30.70 31.92
N THR A 2 49.61 -31.80 32.64
CA THR A 2 50.07 -32.04 34.01
C THR A 2 49.38 -31.14 35.04
N LYS A 3 48.74 -31.60 36.11
CA LYS A 3 48.89 -32.77 37.01
C LYS A 3 47.83 -32.55 38.11
N LYS A 4 46.96 -33.51 38.45
CA LYS A 4 47.03 -34.38 39.62
C LYS A 4 47.24 -33.66 40.97
N MET A 5 46.32 -33.84 41.96
CA MET A 5 46.42 -34.92 43.00
C MET A 5 45.33 -34.67 44.03
N ASN A 6 44.35 -35.47 44.31
CA ASN A 6 44.35 -36.70 45.13
C ASN A 6 44.83 -36.53 46.59
N LYS A 7 43.93 -36.72 47.54
CA LYS A 7 44.09 -37.53 48.78
C LYS A 7 42.91 -37.33 49.72
N ILE A 8 42.06 -38.34 49.89
CA ILE A 8 42.06 -39.42 50.87
C ILE A 8 42.11 -38.91 52.32
N MET A 9 41.00 -39.15 53.07
CA MET A 9 41.10 -40.10 54.19
C MET A 9 39.74 -40.36 54.87
N LYS A 10 39.53 -41.63 55.11
CA LYS A 10 38.43 -42.29 55.81
C LYS A 10 38.71 -42.30 57.38
N PRO A 11 37.99 -43.06 58.15
CA PRO A 11 36.76 -42.89 58.97
C PRO A 11 37.05 -43.14 60.47
N ILE A 12 36.14 -42.79 61.35
CA ILE A 12 36.07 -43.31 62.72
C ILE A 12 34.60 -43.45 63.04
N SER A 13 34.10 -44.56 62.97
CA SER A 13 33.64 -45.67 63.77
C SER A 13 33.45 -45.34 65.24
N GLY A 14 32.30 -45.69 65.73
CA GLY A 14 32.24 -46.20 67.09
C GLY A 14 31.11 -45.59 67.92
N MET A 15 29.99 -46.34 67.93
CA MET A 15 29.45 -46.86 69.19
C MET A 15 28.99 -45.88 70.25
N LEU A 16 27.70 -45.54 70.26
CA LEU A 16 26.97 -45.65 71.51
C LEU A 16 25.50 -46.03 71.25
N THR A 17 25.33 -47.31 71.21
CA THR A 17 24.06 -48.03 71.36
C THR A 17 23.59 -47.93 72.79
N LEU A 18 22.30 -47.96 72.95
CA LEU A 18 21.59 -48.42 74.14
C LEU A 18 21.46 -47.37 75.31
N LEU A 19 20.43 -46.65 75.35
CA LEU A 19 19.55 -46.47 76.50
C LEU A 19 18.44 -45.49 76.15
N PHE A 20 17.29 -45.93 75.87
CA PHE A 20 16.02 -45.43 76.35
C PHE A 20 14.84 -46.06 75.62
N ALA A 21 14.71 -47.35 75.90
CA ALA A 21 13.44 -48.04 75.76
C ALA A 21 12.83 -47.98 77.16
N LEU A 22 11.83 -47.18 77.35
CA LEU A 22 10.73 -47.35 78.31
C LEU A 22 10.09 -45.98 78.66
N MET A 23 9.05 -45.61 77.96
CA MET A 23 7.86 -44.99 78.50
C MET A 23 6.79 -44.98 77.42
N LEU A 24 6.17 -46.12 77.32
CA LEU A 24 4.88 -46.26 76.70
C LEU A 24 3.82 -45.94 77.78
N LEU A 25 2.72 -45.42 77.31
CA LEU A 25 1.40 -45.28 77.93
C LEU A 25 1.14 -44.06 78.75
N SER A 26 0.51 -43.10 78.09
CA SER A 26 -0.88 -42.67 78.42
C SER A 26 -1.17 -41.36 77.74
N GLY A 27 -2.24 -41.28 76.99
CA GLY A 27 -2.79 -40.04 76.46
C GLY A 27 -3.64 -40.25 75.21
N CYS A 28 -4.74 -41.00 75.36
CA CYS A 28 -5.90 -40.75 74.48
C CYS A 28 -6.41 -39.40 74.84
N SER A 29 -6.35 -38.44 73.91
CA SER A 29 -7.25 -37.30 73.85
C SER A 29 -7.69 -37.10 72.43
N SER A 30 -8.94 -37.29 72.24
CA SER A 30 -9.86 -36.88 71.19
C SER A 30 -9.26 -36.00 70.10
N ASP A 31 -9.28 -36.51 68.89
CA ASP A 31 -9.30 -35.74 67.65
C ASP A 31 -10.51 -34.81 67.67
N GLU A 32 -10.30 -33.64 68.18
CA GLU A 32 -11.13 -32.50 67.87
C GLU A 32 -10.62 -31.94 66.55
N SER A 33 -11.18 -32.46 65.46
CA SER A 33 -11.08 -31.89 64.14
C SER A 33 -11.56 -30.44 64.28
N ALA A 34 -10.62 -29.55 64.49
CA ALA A 34 -10.86 -28.14 64.30
C ALA A 34 -11.25 -27.98 62.83
N ALA A 35 -12.55 -27.94 62.57
CA ALA A 35 -13.10 -27.44 61.35
C ALA A 35 -12.53 -26.01 61.24
N ILE A 36 -11.50 -25.87 60.38
CA ILE A 36 -11.06 -24.57 59.92
C ILE A 36 -12.31 -23.96 59.25
N GLU A 37 -12.97 -23.05 59.95
CA GLU A 37 -14.01 -22.24 59.41
C GLU A 37 -13.38 -21.50 58.21
N GLN A 38 -13.52 -22.09 57.02
CA GLN A 38 -13.01 -21.52 55.80
C GLN A 38 -13.90 -20.34 55.49
N ASP A 39 -13.41 -19.15 55.87
CA ASP A 39 -14.02 -17.86 55.56
C ASP A 39 -14.27 -17.84 54.04
N SER A 40 -15.54 -17.98 53.63
CA SER A 40 -15.96 -17.97 52.24
C SER A 40 -16.17 -16.52 51.82
N VAL A 41 -15.52 -16.12 50.76
CA VAL A 41 -15.71 -14.78 50.17
C VAL A 41 -16.86 -14.82 49.19
N GLU A 42 -17.82 -13.92 49.40
CA GLU A 42 -18.95 -13.75 48.49
C GLU A 42 -18.49 -13.06 47.21
N VAL A 43 -18.76 -13.65 46.05
CA VAL A 43 -18.32 -13.16 44.73
C VAL A 43 -19.44 -13.23 43.70
N GLU A 44 -19.44 -12.27 42.81
CA GLU A 44 -20.26 -12.29 41.58
C GLU A 44 -19.50 -13.07 40.49
N LEU A 45 -20.16 -14.07 39.89
CA LEU A 45 -19.62 -14.81 38.79
C LEU A 45 -20.24 -14.32 37.48
N ARG A 46 -19.41 -14.14 36.45
CA ARG A 46 -19.84 -13.90 35.09
C ARG A 46 -19.26 -14.96 34.16
N THR A 47 -19.97 -15.19 33.07
CA THR A 47 -19.51 -16.10 32.03
C THR A 47 -18.75 -15.31 30.99
N ALA A 48 -17.62 -15.86 30.56
CA ALA A 48 -16.82 -15.27 29.49
C ALA A 48 -17.55 -15.48 28.13
N GLU A 49 -18.01 -14.40 27.57
CA GLU A 49 -18.73 -14.40 26.30
C GLU A 49 -17.84 -13.81 25.20
N THR A 50 -17.95 -14.39 23.99
CA THR A 50 -17.37 -13.78 22.82
C THR A 50 -18.24 -12.62 22.39
N SER A 51 -17.66 -11.46 22.28
CA SER A 51 -18.28 -10.30 21.65
C SER A 51 -17.64 -10.04 20.32
N ALA A 52 -18.47 -9.65 19.37
CA ALA A 52 -17.97 -9.19 18.08
C ALA A 52 -17.27 -7.85 18.29
N SER A 53 -15.97 -7.83 18.20
CA SER A 53 -15.20 -6.60 18.17
C SER A 53 -15.13 -6.13 16.71
N GLN A 54 -15.65 -4.94 16.45
CA GLN A 54 -15.44 -4.28 15.17
C GLN A 54 -14.01 -3.73 15.16
N SER A 55 -13.17 -4.29 14.34
CA SER A 55 -11.84 -3.73 14.09
C SER A 55 -11.96 -2.69 12.98
N GLU A 56 -11.88 -1.43 13.35
CA GLU A 56 -11.82 -0.33 12.42
C GLU A 56 -10.37 -0.14 11.98
N MET A 57 -10.12 -0.21 10.68
CA MET A 57 -8.82 0.11 10.11
C MET A 57 -8.88 1.48 9.47
N VAL A 58 -7.97 2.35 9.87
CA VAL A 58 -7.87 3.74 9.43
C VAL A 58 -6.64 3.91 8.55
N PHE A 59 -6.83 4.39 7.33
CA PHE A 59 -5.75 4.60 6.38
C PHE A 59 -5.67 6.06 5.96
N PRO A 60 -4.49 6.70 6.12
CA PRO A 60 -4.26 8.01 5.55
C PRO A 60 -4.31 7.93 4.02
N ALA A 61 -5.01 8.86 3.42
CA ALA A 61 -5.30 8.88 2.01
C ALA A 61 -5.14 10.28 1.41
N LYS A 62 -5.17 10.36 0.09
CA LYS A 62 -5.18 11.62 -0.64
C LYS A 62 -6.18 11.57 -1.78
N VAL A 63 -6.73 12.74 -2.11
CA VAL A 63 -7.59 12.91 -3.27
C VAL A 63 -6.71 13.09 -4.51
N GLU A 64 -6.86 12.22 -5.48
CA GLU A 64 -6.18 12.27 -6.77
C GLU A 64 -7.19 12.41 -7.91
N SER A 65 -6.75 12.96 -9.03
CA SER A 65 -7.56 12.93 -10.24
C SER A 65 -7.46 11.54 -10.88
N ASN A 66 -8.58 11.00 -11.31
CA ASN A 66 -8.61 9.77 -12.09
C ASN A 66 -7.92 9.92 -13.45
N ASN A 67 -8.01 11.14 -14.02
CA ASN A 67 -7.35 11.54 -15.26
C ASN A 67 -6.36 12.67 -14.98
N GLN A 68 -5.09 12.34 -14.82
CA GLN A 68 -4.00 13.30 -14.70
C GLN A 68 -2.93 12.98 -15.73
N ALA A 69 -2.43 14.02 -16.41
CA ALA A 69 -1.31 13.93 -17.32
C ALA A 69 -0.19 14.87 -16.89
N ASN A 70 1.00 14.30 -16.72
CA ASN A 70 2.25 15.04 -16.52
C ASN A 70 2.91 15.16 -17.89
N LEU A 71 2.85 16.34 -18.47
CA LEU A 71 3.33 16.62 -19.82
C LEU A 71 4.82 16.94 -19.79
N SER A 72 5.58 16.26 -20.62
CA SER A 72 7.02 16.42 -20.78
C SER A 72 7.37 16.56 -22.25
N THR A 73 8.63 16.86 -22.55
CA THR A 73 9.18 16.90 -23.91
C THR A 73 10.33 15.90 -24.08
N ILE A 74 10.61 15.54 -25.32
CA ILE A 74 11.83 14.80 -25.68
C ILE A 74 12.91 15.71 -26.28
N VAL A 75 12.58 16.96 -26.56
CA VAL A 75 13.51 17.93 -27.14
C VAL A 75 14.03 18.89 -26.08
N MET A 76 15.27 19.35 -26.24
CA MET A 76 15.85 20.38 -25.40
C MET A 76 15.74 21.73 -26.09
N GLY A 77 15.28 22.75 -25.35
CA GLY A 77 15.17 24.10 -25.86
C GLY A 77 14.62 25.09 -24.85
N THR A 78 14.79 26.37 -25.13
CA THR A 78 14.25 27.45 -24.28
C THR A 78 12.76 27.57 -24.47
N VAL A 79 12.02 27.71 -23.39
CA VAL A 79 10.58 27.98 -23.40
C VAL A 79 10.35 29.40 -23.91
N THR A 80 9.61 29.53 -25.01
CA THR A 80 9.29 30.82 -25.64
C THR A 80 7.96 31.41 -25.17
N SER A 81 7.03 30.57 -24.74
CA SER A 81 5.72 30.99 -24.27
C SER A 81 5.11 29.98 -23.34
N THR A 82 4.45 30.45 -22.28
CA THR A 82 3.61 29.63 -21.39
C THR A 82 2.33 30.43 -21.06
N PRO A 83 1.32 30.35 -21.94
CA PRO A 83 0.12 31.19 -21.81
C PRO A 83 -0.80 30.78 -20.64
N VAL A 84 -0.45 29.71 -19.90
CA VAL A 84 -1.27 29.19 -18.82
C VAL A 84 -0.63 29.36 -17.44
N THR A 85 -1.49 29.48 -16.43
CA THR A 85 -1.13 29.53 -15.02
C THR A 85 -1.78 28.35 -14.26
N VAL A 86 -1.23 28.03 -13.06
CA VAL A 86 -1.83 27.03 -12.19
C VAL A 86 -3.23 27.45 -11.78
N GLY A 87 -4.21 26.57 -11.96
CA GLY A 87 -5.63 26.81 -11.72
C GLY A 87 -6.45 27.15 -12.97
N ASP A 88 -5.81 27.43 -14.11
CA ASP A 88 -6.52 27.72 -15.36
C ASP A 88 -7.26 26.51 -15.89
N ARG A 89 -8.45 26.72 -16.42
CA ARG A 89 -9.22 25.71 -17.16
C ARG A 89 -8.76 25.66 -18.60
N VAL A 90 -8.50 24.46 -19.08
CA VAL A 90 -8.04 24.19 -20.45
C VAL A 90 -8.94 23.16 -21.12
N GLN A 91 -9.09 23.28 -22.43
CA GLN A 91 -9.77 22.29 -23.27
C GLN A 91 -8.73 21.41 -23.96
N LYS A 92 -9.20 20.25 -24.47
CA LYS A 92 -8.33 19.37 -25.28
C LYS A 92 -7.78 20.13 -26.49
N GLY A 93 -6.45 20.13 -26.63
CA GLY A 93 -5.73 20.79 -27.74
C GLY A 93 -5.25 22.21 -27.42
N ASP A 94 -5.66 22.82 -26.29
CA ASP A 94 -5.19 24.16 -25.90
C ASP A 94 -3.67 24.17 -25.71
N LEU A 95 -3.04 25.26 -26.13
CA LEU A 95 -1.61 25.45 -25.98
C LEU A 95 -1.25 25.72 -24.51
N LEU A 96 -0.39 24.90 -23.98
CA LEU A 96 0.10 25.04 -22.60
C LEU A 96 1.50 25.65 -22.53
N LEU A 97 2.35 25.26 -23.48
CA LEU A 97 3.75 25.67 -23.51
C LEU A 97 4.30 25.52 -24.92
N GLN A 98 5.20 26.45 -25.31
CA GLN A 98 5.95 26.38 -26.56
C GLN A 98 7.45 26.45 -26.29
N ILE A 99 8.19 25.55 -26.90
CA ILE A 99 9.66 25.51 -26.88
C ILE A 99 10.17 26.10 -28.18
N LYS A 100 11.31 26.78 -28.14
CA LYS A 100 11.98 27.34 -29.31
C LYS A 100 12.37 26.22 -30.29
N ASP A 101 11.90 26.34 -31.53
CA ASP A 101 12.00 25.32 -32.54
C ASP A 101 12.82 25.72 -33.79
N ASP A 102 13.47 26.90 -33.78
CA ASP A 102 14.19 27.44 -34.94
C ASP A 102 15.21 26.46 -35.52
N GLN A 103 15.94 25.75 -34.67
CA GLN A 103 16.96 24.77 -35.12
C GLN A 103 16.31 23.56 -35.82
N ILE A 104 15.19 23.08 -35.28
CA ILE A 104 14.46 21.92 -35.84
C ILE A 104 13.81 22.33 -37.16
N ARG A 105 13.26 23.53 -37.26
CA ARG A 105 12.73 24.08 -38.53
C ARG A 105 13.81 24.24 -39.57
N ALA A 106 15.01 24.72 -39.23
CA ALA A 106 16.12 24.79 -40.14
C ALA A 106 16.54 23.39 -40.66
N GLN A 107 16.57 22.38 -39.78
CA GLN A 107 16.81 20.98 -40.16
C GLN A 107 15.73 20.45 -41.09
N LYS A 108 14.45 20.74 -40.83
CA LYS A 108 13.33 20.39 -41.70
C LYS A 108 13.52 20.95 -43.09
N SER A 109 13.80 22.27 -43.22
CA SER A 109 14.02 22.92 -44.49
C SER A 109 15.20 22.30 -45.26
N GLN A 110 16.26 21.88 -44.60
CA GLN A 110 17.38 21.19 -45.24
C GLN A 110 16.96 19.82 -45.82
N ILE A 111 16.14 19.08 -45.07
CA ILE A 111 15.63 17.78 -45.54
C ILE A 111 14.66 17.99 -46.72
N GLU A 112 13.78 18.99 -46.65
CA GLU A 112 12.88 19.34 -47.75
C GLU A 112 13.65 19.64 -49.04
N ALA A 113 14.74 20.41 -48.96
CA ALA A 113 15.60 20.66 -50.15
C ALA A 113 16.25 19.38 -50.67
N ASN A 114 16.70 18.48 -49.81
CA ASN A 114 17.28 17.19 -50.25
C ASN A 114 16.21 16.27 -50.85
N MET A 115 14.96 16.30 -50.34
CA MET A 115 13.84 15.55 -50.93
C MET A 115 13.51 16.01 -52.33
N VAL A 116 13.47 17.31 -52.62
CA VAL A 116 13.27 17.83 -53.98
C VAL A 116 14.34 17.34 -54.93
N GLN A 117 15.60 17.28 -54.50
CA GLN A 117 16.69 16.72 -55.32
C GLN A 117 16.53 15.22 -55.57
N ALA A 118 16.17 14.46 -54.51
CA ALA A 118 15.97 13.03 -54.60
C ALA A 118 14.78 12.65 -55.48
N GLU A 119 13.68 13.40 -55.38
CA GLU A 119 12.48 13.24 -56.20
C GLU A 119 12.79 13.42 -57.70
N ALA A 120 13.52 14.51 -58.07
CA ALA A 120 13.94 14.73 -59.44
C ALA A 120 14.84 13.60 -59.97
N ASN A 121 15.73 13.05 -59.12
CA ASN A 121 16.56 11.92 -59.50
C ASN A 121 15.75 10.62 -59.63
N LEU A 122 14.80 10.35 -58.74
CA LEU A 122 13.90 9.19 -58.81
C LEU A 122 13.06 9.25 -60.10
N GLU A 123 12.44 10.39 -60.42
CA GLU A 123 11.66 10.56 -61.64
C GLU A 123 12.50 10.32 -62.91
N ASN A 124 13.74 10.82 -62.94
CA ASN A 124 14.64 10.59 -64.06
C ASN A 124 15.02 9.12 -64.22
N THR A 125 15.38 8.46 -63.12
CA THR A 125 15.76 7.04 -63.16
C THR A 125 14.57 6.13 -63.47
N GLU A 126 13.37 6.46 -62.98
CA GLU A 126 12.14 5.75 -63.30
C GLU A 126 11.79 5.83 -64.79
N LYS A 127 11.87 7.04 -65.40
CA LYS A 127 11.67 7.21 -66.85
C LYS A 127 12.66 6.40 -67.65
N ASN A 128 13.93 6.37 -67.23
CA ASN A 128 14.97 5.60 -67.89
C ASN A 128 14.73 4.11 -67.72
N TYR A 129 14.39 3.64 -66.55
CA TYR A 129 14.04 2.24 -66.28
C TYR A 129 12.87 1.78 -67.17
N ASN A 130 11.80 2.52 -67.22
CA ASN A 130 10.63 2.19 -68.05
C ASN A 130 10.96 2.15 -69.54
N ARG A 131 11.83 3.05 -70.03
CA ARG A 131 12.29 3.07 -71.41
C ARG A 131 13.12 1.83 -71.72
N ILE A 132 14.11 1.48 -70.90
CA ILE A 132 14.97 0.30 -71.14
C ILE A 132 14.18 -1.01 -71.04
N LYS A 133 13.23 -1.07 -70.07
CA LYS A 133 12.33 -2.20 -69.92
C LYS A 133 11.48 -2.46 -71.11
N ASN A 134 10.97 -1.42 -71.80
CA ASN A 134 10.20 -1.55 -73.02
C ASN A 134 11.12 -2.01 -74.24
N LEU A 135 12.35 -1.44 -74.39
CA LEU A 135 13.31 -1.85 -75.33
C LEU A 135 13.77 -3.29 -75.14
N TYR A 136 13.92 -3.75 -73.93
CA TYR A 136 14.24 -5.14 -73.66
C TYR A 136 13.10 -6.09 -74.04
N ALA A 137 11.84 -5.71 -73.79
CA ALA A 137 10.68 -6.47 -74.25
C ALA A 137 10.57 -6.56 -75.82
N GLU A 138 11.14 -5.57 -76.51
CA GLU A 138 11.25 -5.54 -77.99
C GLU A 138 12.57 -6.15 -78.48
N GLU A 139 13.33 -6.87 -77.62
CA GLU A 139 14.63 -7.46 -77.92
C GLU A 139 15.70 -6.43 -78.40
N SER A 140 15.51 -5.15 -78.12
CA SER A 140 16.36 -4.04 -78.56
C SER A 140 17.31 -3.52 -77.49
N ALA A 141 17.30 -4.14 -76.26
CA ALA A 141 18.23 -3.90 -75.16
C ALA A 141 18.73 -5.23 -74.59
N THR A 142 19.87 -5.21 -73.91
CA THR A 142 20.47 -6.39 -73.29
C THR A 142 19.94 -6.56 -71.82
N SER A 143 19.99 -7.79 -71.28
CA SER A 143 19.66 -8.05 -69.87
C SER A 143 20.53 -7.25 -68.89
N LYS A 144 21.83 -7.08 -69.31
CA LYS A 144 22.74 -6.27 -68.48
C LYS A 144 22.30 -4.80 -68.33
N GLU A 145 21.86 -4.21 -69.46
CA GLU A 145 21.36 -2.81 -69.45
C GLU A 145 20.09 -2.68 -68.58
N LEU A 146 19.19 -3.67 -68.60
CA LEU A 146 18.02 -3.70 -67.79
C LEU A 146 18.39 -3.85 -66.32
N ASP A 147 19.32 -4.75 -65.97
CA ASP A 147 19.77 -4.98 -64.60
C ASP A 147 20.45 -3.71 -63.98
N ASP A 148 21.35 -3.07 -64.80
CA ASP A 148 22.07 -1.86 -64.42
C ASP A 148 21.07 -0.71 -64.09
N ILE A 149 20.09 -0.46 -64.98
CA ILE A 149 19.12 0.64 -64.77
C ILE A 149 18.10 0.30 -63.64
N SER A 150 17.71 -0.98 -63.49
CA SER A 150 16.87 -1.43 -62.40
C SER A 150 17.54 -1.17 -61.06
N THR A 151 18.83 -1.47 -60.94
CA THR A 151 19.62 -1.19 -59.73
C THR A 151 19.68 0.31 -59.45
N MET A 152 19.88 1.17 -60.49
CA MET A 152 19.88 2.61 -60.32
C MET A 152 18.51 3.16 -59.82
N TYR A 153 17.42 2.63 -60.36
CA TYR A 153 16.07 2.99 -59.96
C TYR A 153 15.80 2.59 -58.48
N GLU A 154 16.16 1.34 -58.11
CA GLU A 154 16.00 0.87 -56.71
C GLU A 154 16.85 1.69 -55.73
N ILE A 155 18.08 2.11 -56.11
CA ILE A 155 18.89 3.01 -55.26
C ILE A 155 18.24 4.38 -55.10
N ALA A 156 17.71 4.97 -56.18
CA ALA A 156 17.04 6.26 -56.11
C ALA A 156 15.77 6.21 -55.24
N LYS A 157 15.00 5.11 -55.37
CA LYS A 157 13.83 4.85 -54.55
C LYS A 157 14.18 4.72 -53.07
N ALA A 158 15.17 3.89 -52.74
CA ALA A 158 15.64 3.72 -51.35
C ALA A 158 16.16 5.03 -50.72
N ASN A 159 16.78 5.91 -51.53
CA ASN A 159 17.23 7.21 -51.06
C ASN A 159 16.04 8.13 -50.72
N MET A 160 14.97 8.13 -51.52
CA MET A 160 13.75 8.88 -51.25
C MET A 160 13.07 8.40 -49.96
N GLU A 161 12.91 7.07 -49.83
CA GLU A 161 12.34 6.46 -48.62
C GLU A 161 13.14 6.83 -47.36
N ALA A 162 14.48 6.87 -47.45
CA ALA A 162 15.34 7.28 -46.33
C ALA A 162 15.14 8.76 -45.94
N LEU A 163 14.92 9.65 -46.91
CA LEU A 163 14.64 11.06 -46.66
C LEU A 163 13.24 11.28 -46.09
N GLU A 164 12.23 10.52 -46.53
CA GLU A 164 10.90 10.51 -45.98
C GLU A 164 10.92 10.09 -44.47
N ALA A 165 11.67 9.03 -44.13
CA ALA A 165 11.85 8.61 -42.75
C ALA A 165 12.49 9.70 -41.88
N ARG A 166 13.50 10.41 -42.38
CA ARG A 166 14.10 11.56 -41.69
C ARG A 166 13.14 12.76 -41.54
N MET A 167 12.30 13.01 -42.53
CA MET A 167 11.28 14.03 -42.47
C MET A 167 10.27 13.75 -41.36
N ASN A 168 9.84 12.48 -41.26
CA ASN A 168 8.93 12.05 -40.20
C ASN A 168 9.56 12.24 -38.81
N GLU A 169 10.84 11.86 -38.64
CA GLU A 169 11.58 12.07 -37.39
C GLU A 169 11.60 13.57 -36.98
N VAL A 170 11.89 14.46 -37.92
CA VAL A 170 11.92 15.90 -37.62
C VAL A 170 10.53 16.48 -37.36
N ASN A 171 9.50 15.97 -38.04
CA ASN A 171 8.12 16.39 -37.75
C ASN A 171 7.69 15.96 -36.34
N GLU A 172 8.02 14.75 -35.91
CA GLU A 172 7.78 14.31 -34.52
C GLU A 172 8.52 15.19 -33.51
N MET A 173 9.79 15.56 -33.77
CA MET A 173 10.51 16.49 -32.91
C MET A 173 9.80 17.85 -32.81
N LEU A 174 9.24 18.35 -33.91
CA LEU A 174 8.47 19.59 -33.92
C LEU A 174 7.19 19.49 -33.10
N GLU A 175 6.50 18.36 -33.13
CA GLU A 175 5.32 18.14 -32.29
C GLU A 175 5.66 18.26 -30.81
N TYR A 176 6.80 17.76 -30.37
CA TYR A 176 7.26 17.85 -28.98
C TYR A 176 7.73 19.26 -28.56
N THR A 177 7.82 20.22 -29.50
CA THR A 177 8.08 21.63 -29.14
C THR A 177 6.83 22.37 -28.72
N VAL A 178 5.63 21.83 -28.99
CA VAL A 178 4.34 22.45 -28.71
C VAL A 178 3.55 21.57 -27.77
N ILE A 179 3.57 21.86 -26.50
CA ILE A 179 2.86 21.08 -25.49
C ILE A 179 1.41 21.54 -25.41
N ARG A 180 0.49 20.61 -25.65
CA ARG A 180 -0.96 20.84 -25.65
C ARG A 180 -1.66 19.97 -24.61
N ALA A 181 -2.84 20.43 -24.15
CA ALA A 181 -3.67 19.67 -23.23
C ALA A 181 -4.25 18.41 -23.92
N PRO A 182 -4.05 17.21 -23.36
CA PRO A 182 -4.54 15.96 -23.95
C PRO A 182 -6.05 15.77 -23.75
N PHE A 183 -6.62 16.40 -22.73
CA PHE A 183 -8.06 16.40 -22.39
C PHE A 183 -8.45 17.71 -21.71
N ALA A 184 -9.75 17.96 -21.55
CA ALA A 184 -10.28 19.11 -20.84
C ALA A 184 -10.07 18.94 -19.32
N GLY A 185 -9.52 19.97 -18.65
CA GLY A 185 -9.20 19.91 -17.24
C GLY A 185 -8.73 21.23 -16.68
N ILE A 186 -7.98 21.16 -15.59
CA ILE A 186 -7.30 22.31 -14.97
C ILE A 186 -5.78 22.07 -14.94
N VAL A 187 -5.03 23.13 -15.05
CA VAL A 187 -3.58 23.09 -14.83
C VAL A 187 -3.31 22.93 -13.34
N SER A 188 -2.90 21.71 -12.93
CA SER A 188 -2.66 21.39 -11.53
C SER A 188 -1.29 21.84 -11.03
N SER A 189 -0.28 21.80 -11.92
CA SER A 189 1.08 22.24 -11.61
C SER A 189 1.79 22.75 -12.86
N LYS A 190 2.68 23.72 -12.68
CA LYS A 190 3.60 24.24 -13.70
C LYS A 190 5.01 24.24 -13.13
N PHE A 191 5.92 23.48 -13.73
CA PHE A 191 7.28 23.27 -13.25
C PHE A 191 8.32 24.11 -13.98
N ILE A 192 7.90 24.82 -15.03
CA ILE A 192 8.78 25.59 -15.90
C ILE A 192 8.15 26.96 -16.25
N SER A 193 8.98 27.94 -16.50
CA SER A 193 8.57 29.30 -16.85
C SER A 193 9.13 29.72 -18.21
N GLU A 194 8.61 30.79 -18.77
CA GLU A 194 9.14 31.41 -19.98
C GLU A 194 10.59 31.88 -19.75
N GLY A 195 11.46 31.54 -20.68
CA GLY A 195 12.92 31.75 -20.59
C GLY A 195 13.70 30.58 -20.01
N ASP A 196 13.05 29.65 -19.33
CA ASP A 196 13.72 28.45 -18.78
C ASP A 196 14.09 27.46 -19.88
N MET A 197 15.01 26.54 -19.56
CA MET A 197 15.44 25.46 -20.43
C MET A 197 14.59 24.22 -20.17
N ALA A 198 13.80 23.79 -21.13
CA ALA A 198 13.14 22.49 -21.13
C ALA A 198 14.13 21.38 -21.48
N ALA A 199 14.06 20.27 -20.75
CA ALA A 199 14.90 19.08 -20.96
C ALA A 199 14.08 17.79 -20.95
N PRO A 200 14.51 16.75 -21.67
CA PRO A 200 13.85 15.45 -21.69
C PRO A 200 13.73 14.83 -20.29
N GLY A 201 12.62 14.12 -20.03
CA GLY A 201 12.41 13.36 -18.80
C GLY A 201 11.92 14.17 -17.60
N HIS A 202 11.80 15.49 -17.72
CA HIS A 202 11.25 16.33 -16.67
C HIS A 202 9.81 16.76 -17.01
N PRO A 203 8.87 16.71 -16.05
CA PRO A 203 7.54 17.23 -16.25
C PRO A 203 7.59 18.76 -16.40
N LEU A 204 6.84 19.29 -17.36
CA LEU A 204 6.76 20.72 -17.64
C LEU A 204 5.46 21.33 -17.09
N VAL A 205 4.35 20.68 -17.37
CA VAL A 205 3.00 21.09 -16.94
C VAL A 205 2.20 19.84 -16.61
N SER A 206 1.39 19.89 -15.54
CA SER A 206 0.44 18.84 -15.20
C SER A 206 -0.98 19.36 -15.40
N VAL A 207 -1.81 18.53 -16.06
CA VAL A 207 -3.24 18.77 -16.25
C VAL A 207 -4.02 17.67 -15.56
N ALA A 208 -5.03 18.04 -14.78
CA ALA A 208 -5.90 17.10 -14.07
C ALA A 208 -7.36 17.38 -14.38
N ASN A 209 -8.19 16.36 -14.46
CA ASN A 209 -9.64 16.50 -14.58
C ASN A 209 -10.26 16.59 -13.18
N PRO A 210 -10.82 17.74 -12.78
CA PRO A 210 -11.41 17.91 -11.45
C PRO A 210 -12.75 17.18 -11.28
N GLY A 211 -13.43 16.83 -12.38
CA GLY A 211 -14.74 16.15 -12.32
C GLY A 211 -14.66 14.63 -12.13
N SER A 212 -13.47 14.07 -12.04
CA SER A 212 -13.26 12.64 -11.81
C SER A 212 -12.13 12.45 -10.83
N VAL A 213 -12.48 12.35 -9.55
CA VAL A 213 -11.52 12.15 -8.46
C VAL A 213 -11.63 10.74 -7.90
N LYS A 214 -10.52 10.27 -7.39
CA LYS A 214 -10.40 9.03 -6.60
C LYS A 214 -9.63 9.32 -5.33
N ILE A 215 -9.81 8.48 -4.34
CA ILE A 215 -9.11 8.57 -3.07
C ILE A 215 -8.14 7.42 -3.02
N THR A 216 -6.85 7.72 -2.95
CA THR A 216 -5.78 6.74 -2.96
C THR A 216 -5.15 6.65 -1.57
N ALA A 217 -5.03 5.45 -1.04
CA ALA A 217 -4.34 5.16 0.21
C ALA A 217 -3.30 4.06 0.03
N THR A 218 -2.37 3.98 0.98
CA THR A 218 -1.40 2.89 1.04
C THR A 218 -1.65 2.02 2.27
N VAL A 219 -1.56 0.71 2.08
CA VAL A 219 -1.90 -0.31 3.08
C VAL A 219 -0.71 -1.25 3.25
N ALA A 220 -0.41 -1.64 4.48
CA ALA A 220 0.66 -2.60 4.77
C ALA A 220 0.32 -4.01 4.26
N GLU A 221 1.34 -4.79 3.90
CA GLU A 221 1.22 -6.18 3.43
C GLU A 221 0.39 -7.07 4.37
N SER A 222 0.50 -6.86 5.68
CA SER A 222 -0.26 -7.64 6.68
C SER A 222 -1.77 -7.39 6.67
N GLN A 223 -2.23 -6.30 6.05
CA GLN A 223 -3.62 -5.87 6.04
C GLN A 223 -4.30 -6.06 4.68
N ILE A 224 -3.51 -6.11 3.59
CA ILE A 224 -4.04 -6.15 2.22
C ILE A 224 -4.92 -7.37 1.94
N SER A 225 -4.61 -8.52 2.57
CA SER A 225 -5.36 -9.77 2.39
C SER A 225 -6.81 -9.72 2.89
N LYS A 226 -7.16 -8.67 3.64
CA LYS A 226 -8.51 -8.45 4.16
C LYS A 226 -9.33 -7.49 3.29
N LEU A 227 -8.71 -6.93 2.25
CA LEU A 227 -9.31 -5.93 1.39
C LEU A 227 -9.61 -6.52 0.02
N GLU A 228 -10.83 -6.31 -0.45
CA GLU A 228 -11.29 -6.77 -1.76
C GLU A 228 -11.91 -5.62 -2.55
N GLU A 229 -11.84 -5.70 -3.86
CA GLU A 229 -12.53 -4.77 -4.75
C GLU A 229 -14.05 -4.87 -4.55
N GLY A 230 -14.72 -3.73 -4.48
CA GLY A 230 -16.15 -3.64 -4.18
C GLY A 230 -16.49 -3.51 -2.70
N LEU A 231 -15.51 -3.61 -1.79
CA LEU A 231 -15.74 -3.44 -0.36
C LEU A 231 -16.24 -2.02 -0.05
N GLY A 232 -17.32 -1.94 0.73
CA GLY A 232 -17.85 -0.67 1.25
C GLY A 232 -16.93 -0.11 2.32
N VAL A 233 -16.57 1.16 2.18
CA VAL A 233 -15.70 1.89 3.10
C VAL A 233 -16.32 3.25 3.40
N THR A 234 -15.81 3.94 4.42
CA THR A 234 -16.16 5.34 4.65
C THR A 234 -14.95 6.22 4.43
N VAL A 235 -15.19 7.43 3.91
CA VAL A 235 -14.16 8.41 3.61
C VAL A 235 -14.44 9.69 4.35
N SER A 236 -13.40 10.24 4.95
CA SER A 236 -13.43 11.54 5.62
C SER A 236 -12.42 12.50 4.98
N VAL A 237 -12.86 13.70 4.61
CA VAL A 237 -12.01 14.77 4.05
C VAL A 237 -12.24 16.04 4.86
N SER A 238 -11.49 16.20 5.93
CA SER A 238 -11.68 17.29 6.90
C SER A 238 -11.60 18.68 6.27
N SER A 239 -10.72 18.88 5.27
CA SER A 239 -10.57 20.16 4.55
C SER A 239 -11.77 20.52 3.69
N ALA A 240 -12.61 19.55 3.33
CA ALA A 240 -13.87 19.76 2.59
C ALA A 240 -15.09 19.75 3.53
N GLY A 241 -14.91 19.54 4.85
CA GLY A 241 -16.00 19.39 5.80
C GLY A 241 -16.79 18.09 5.68
N LEU A 242 -16.22 17.09 5.00
CA LEU A 242 -16.84 15.80 4.76
C LEU A 242 -16.35 14.78 5.80
N SER A 243 -17.29 14.09 6.46
CA SER A 243 -17.00 13.06 7.46
C SER A 243 -17.90 11.84 7.22
N ASN A 244 -17.31 10.65 7.31
CA ASN A 244 -17.99 9.36 7.19
C ASN A 244 -18.85 9.21 5.92
N ILE A 245 -18.32 9.67 4.79
CA ILE A 245 -19.01 9.58 3.49
C ILE A 245 -18.89 8.15 2.96
N PRO A 246 -20.02 7.51 2.59
CA PRO A 246 -19.96 6.18 1.98
C PRO A 246 -19.18 6.20 0.66
N ALA A 247 -18.29 5.26 0.53
CA ALA A 247 -17.45 5.07 -0.64
C ALA A 247 -17.23 3.56 -0.88
N ARG A 248 -16.61 3.24 -2.01
CA ARG A 248 -16.33 1.85 -2.39
C ARG A 248 -14.90 1.73 -2.89
N LEU A 249 -14.24 0.64 -2.51
CA LEU A 249 -12.95 0.29 -3.10
C LEU A 249 -13.14 -0.12 -4.55
N THR A 250 -12.50 0.59 -5.46
CA THR A 250 -12.55 0.31 -6.91
C THR A 250 -11.33 -0.43 -7.40
N ALA A 251 -10.23 -0.37 -6.66
CA ALA A 251 -9.04 -1.14 -6.97
C ALA A 251 -8.24 -1.45 -5.69
N VAL A 252 -7.70 -2.67 -5.66
CA VAL A 252 -6.74 -3.15 -4.66
C VAL A 252 -5.52 -3.64 -5.43
N SER A 253 -4.39 -2.98 -5.26
CA SER A 253 -3.16 -3.35 -5.99
C SER A 253 -2.74 -4.77 -5.65
N GLN A 254 -2.41 -5.56 -6.66
CA GLN A 254 -1.84 -6.90 -6.50
C GLN A 254 -0.30 -6.89 -6.42
N ALA A 255 0.31 -5.74 -6.64
CA ALA A 255 1.75 -5.55 -6.54
C ALA A 255 2.07 -4.49 -5.50
N GLY A 256 2.85 -4.86 -4.50
CA GLY A 256 3.35 -3.93 -3.49
C GLY A 256 4.63 -3.24 -3.95
N ASP A 257 4.86 -2.05 -3.45
CA ASP A 257 6.14 -1.37 -3.61
C ASP A 257 7.22 -2.11 -2.79
N PRO A 258 8.29 -2.62 -3.43
CA PRO A 258 9.30 -3.43 -2.75
C PRO A 258 10.13 -2.65 -1.71
N MET A 259 10.19 -1.33 -1.81
CA MET A 259 10.94 -0.49 -0.87
C MET A 259 10.12 -0.17 0.39
N SER A 260 8.85 0.20 0.22
CA SER A 260 7.96 0.56 1.34
C SER A 260 7.18 -0.62 1.90
N ARG A 261 7.05 -1.74 1.15
CA ARG A 261 6.20 -2.89 1.45
C ARG A 261 4.74 -2.50 1.64
N GLN A 262 4.30 -1.55 0.85
CA GLN A 262 2.94 -1.06 0.88
C GLN A 262 2.23 -1.35 -0.43
N PHE A 263 0.93 -1.58 -0.35
CA PHE A 263 0.04 -1.78 -1.47
C PHE A 263 -0.86 -0.56 -1.62
N SER A 264 -1.16 -0.17 -2.84
CA SER A 264 -2.08 0.93 -3.10
C SER A 264 -3.51 0.41 -3.17
N ILE A 265 -4.43 1.16 -2.56
CA ILE A 265 -5.87 0.96 -2.70
C ILE A 265 -6.50 2.25 -3.23
N GLU A 266 -7.56 2.10 -4.01
CA GLU A 266 -8.31 3.23 -4.57
C GLU A 266 -9.79 3.11 -4.18
N ALA A 267 -10.35 4.21 -3.73
CA ALA A 267 -11.78 4.32 -3.41
C ALA A 267 -12.42 5.47 -4.18
N VAL A 268 -13.69 5.32 -4.48
CA VAL A 268 -14.51 6.35 -5.14
C VAL A 268 -15.75 6.60 -4.30
N ILE A 269 -16.09 7.88 -4.13
CA ILE A 269 -17.34 8.31 -3.54
C ILE A 269 -18.42 8.20 -4.62
N ASP A 270 -19.50 7.48 -4.34
CA ASP A 270 -20.58 7.25 -5.30
C ASP A 270 -21.42 8.52 -5.59
N ASP A 271 -21.31 9.54 -4.76
CA ASP A 271 -22.06 10.80 -4.89
C ASP A 271 -21.29 11.82 -5.73
N ALA A 272 -21.85 12.16 -6.91
CA ALA A 272 -21.26 13.10 -7.85
C ALA A 272 -21.18 14.54 -7.31
N GLU A 273 -22.17 14.99 -6.51
CA GLU A 273 -22.20 16.35 -5.97
C GLU A 273 -21.09 16.54 -4.93
N LEU A 274 -20.83 15.52 -4.12
CA LEU A 274 -19.73 15.54 -3.14
C LEU A 274 -18.36 15.53 -3.83
N ASN A 275 -18.23 14.84 -4.96
CA ASN A 275 -16.99 14.83 -5.74
C ASN A 275 -16.61 16.21 -6.27
N GLU A 276 -17.56 17.09 -6.59
CA GLU A 276 -17.27 18.46 -7.05
C GLU A 276 -16.66 19.34 -5.95
N SER A 277 -16.92 19.02 -4.68
CA SER A 277 -16.35 19.74 -3.54
C SER A 277 -14.90 19.33 -3.25
N LEU A 278 -14.45 18.18 -3.77
CA LEU A 278 -13.12 17.66 -3.58
C LEU A 278 -12.13 18.30 -4.55
N LYS A 279 -10.97 18.68 -4.03
CA LYS A 279 -9.86 19.18 -4.85
C LYS A 279 -8.72 18.19 -4.83
N VAL A 280 -8.12 17.97 -5.99
CA VAL A 280 -6.91 17.16 -6.13
C VAL A 280 -5.83 17.68 -5.19
N GLY A 281 -5.20 16.78 -4.45
CA GLY A 281 -4.19 17.10 -3.45
C GLY A 281 -4.71 17.25 -2.01
N MET A 282 -6.03 17.20 -1.77
CA MET A 282 -6.57 17.19 -0.41
C MET A 282 -6.19 15.89 0.30
N PHE A 283 -5.93 16.00 1.61
CA PHE A 283 -5.79 14.82 2.47
C PHE A 283 -7.15 14.26 2.81
N ALA A 284 -7.23 12.94 2.78
CA ALA A 284 -8.39 12.15 3.13
C ALA A 284 -8.02 11.04 4.10
N GLN A 285 -9.01 10.41 4.67
CA GLN A 285 -8.89 9.22 5.49
C GLN A 285 -9.90 8.20 4.98
N ILE A 286 -9.48 6.96 4.83
CA ILE A 286 -10.34 5.83 4.51
C ILE A 286 -10.48 4.99 5.77
N ASP A 287 -11.72 4.82 6.24
CA ASP A 287 -12.05 4.00 7.37
C ASP A 287 -12.74 2.73 6.87
N ILE A 288 -12.17 1.59 7.21
CA ILE A 288 -12.63 0.28 6.77
C ILE A 288 -13.05 -0.54 7.97
N ASN A 289 -14.33 -0.85 8.05
CA ASN A 289 -14.85 -1.79 9.03
C ASN A 289 -14.65 -3.21 8.51
N ILE A 290 -13.74 -3.94 9.14
CA ILE A 290 -13.51 -5.35 8.80
C ILE A 290 -14.36 -6.20 9.72
N ASP A 291 -14.98 -7.22 9.14
CA ASP A 291 -15.88 -8.13 9.81
C ASP A 291 -15.36 -8.60 11.17
N GLN A 292 -16.33 -8.69 12.06
CA GLN A 292 -16.26 -9.05 13.45
C GLN A 292 -15.30 -10.22 13.69
N THR A 293 -14.16 -9.94 14.22
CA THR A 293 -13.39 -11.00 14.88
C THR A 293 -14.09 -11.24 16.23
N GLU A 294 -14.66 -12.42 16.41
CA GLU A 294 -15.15 -12.84 17.72
C GLU A 294 -13.98 -12.81 18.70
N SER A 295 -13.93 -11.81 19.55
CA SER A 295 -12.93 -11.70 20.60
C SER A 295 -13.57 -11.95 21.95
N LEU A 296 -12.87 -12.68 22.80
CA LEU A 296 -13.29 -12.90 24.19
C LEU A 296 -12.98 -11.66 24.99
N THR A 297 -14.01 -10.95 25.45
CA THR A 297 -13.83 -9.73 26.26
C THR A 297 -14.29 -9.93 27.68
N VAL A 298 -13.58 -9.29 28.60
CA VAL A 298 -13.96 -9.22 30.03
C VAL A 298 -13.91 -7.77 30.50
N PRO A 299 -14.75 -7.38 31.46
CA PRO A 299 -14.63 -6.07 32.11
C PRO A 299 -13.25 -5.86 32.73
N ALA A 300 -12.71 -4.65 32.62
CA ALA A 300 -11.42 -4.30 33.20
C ALA A 300 -11.35 -4.58 34.71
N ASP A 301 -12.49 -4.46 35.42
CA ASP A 301 -12.61 -4.75 36.84
C ASP A 301 -12.41 -6.22 37.20
N ALA A 302 -12.51 -7.14 36.27
CA ALA A 302 -12.24 -8.55 36.50
C ALA A 302 -10.73 -8.90 36.44
N ILE A 303 -9.90 -7.96 36.06
CA ILE A 303 -8.47 -8.15 35.87
C ILE A 303 -7.72 -7.87 37.20
N VAL A 304 -6.88 -8.80 37.58
CA VAL A 304 -6.03 -8.68 38.79
C VAL A 304 -4.58 -8.59 38.35
N GLU A 305 -3.90 -7.56 38.80
CA GLU A 305 -2.47 -7.38 38.57
C GLU A 305 -1.65 -7.85 39.78
N ARG A 306 -0.66 -8.70 39.53
CA ARG A 306 0.33 -9.11 40.51
C ARG A 306 1.76 -8.95 39.96
N GLY A 307 2.36 -7.84 40.38
CA GLY A 307 3.66 -7.42 39.81
C GLY A 307 3.53 -7.05 38.33
N GLN A 308 4.18 -7.82 37.47
CA GLN A 308 4.13 -7.63 36.01
C GLN A 308 3.18 -8.59 35.30
N LEU A 309 2.46 -9.43 36.07
CA LEU A 309 1.56 -10.44 35.52
C LEU A 309 0.11 -10.03 35.71
N THR A 310 -0.69 -10.26 34.69
CA THR A 310 -2.14 -10.04 34.69
C THR A 310 -2.87 -11.39 34.73
N GLY A 311 -3.88 -11.47 35.57
CA GLY A 311 -4.66 -12.68 35.77
C GLY A 311 -6.13 -12.41 36.00
N ILE A 312 -6.93 -13.46 35.93
CA ILE A 312 -8.37 -13.48 36.24
C ILE A 312 -8.63 -14.61 37.20
N TYR A 313 -9.45 -14.38 38.21
CA TYR A 313 -9.92 -15.45 39.05
C TYR A 313 -11.03 -16.23 38.39
N THR A 314 -10.84 -17.55 38.26
CA THR A 314 -11.86 -18.51 37.81
C THR A 314 -12.26 -19.36 38.98
N ILE A 315 -13.38 -20.08 38.87
CA ILE A 315 -13.87 -20.99 39.90
C ILE A 315 -13.58 -22.46 39.51
N SER A 316 -13.07 -23.24 40.43
CA SER A 316 -12.90 -24.68 40.25
C SER A 316 -14.20 -25.42 40.61
N ASP A 317 -14.28 -26.76 40.26
CA ASP A 317 -15.41 -27.63 40.61
C ASP A 317 -15.74 -27.72 42.07
N ASN A 318 -14.76 -27.39 42.95
CA ASN A 318 -14.90 -27.37 44.40
C ASN A 318 -15.13 -25.97 44.97
N ASN A 319 -15.68 -25.04 44.17
CA ASN A 319 -15.94 -23.65 44.53
C ASN A 319 -14.72 -22.90 45.11
N ARG A 320 -13.53 -23.20 44.61
CA ARG A 320 -12.31 -22.50 45.06
C ARG A 320 -11.79 -21.55 43.99
N ALA A 321 -11.28 -20.40 44.43
CA ALA A 321 -10.65 -19.40 43.58
C ALA A 321 -9.36 -19.95 42.95
N VAL A 322 -9.27 -19.89 41.63
CA VAL A 322 -8.08 -20.25 40.84
C VAL A 322 -7.63 -19.02 40.07
N LEU A 323 -6.48 -18.45 40.44
CA LEU A 323 -5.90 -17.37 39.66
C LEU A 323 -5.29 -17.92 38.38
N ARG A 324 -5.81 -17.52 37.22
CA ARG A 324 -5.33 -17.91 35.92
C ARG A 324 -4.66 -16.73 35.24
N TRP A 325 -3.43 -16.92 34.80
CA TRP A 325 -2.69 -15.90 34.06
C TRP A 325 -3.27 -15.76 32.65
N VAL A 326 -3.52 -14.52 32.25
CA VAL A 326 -4.11 -14.19 30.96
C VAL A 326 -3.18 -13.25 30.21
N ARG A 327 -3.24 -13.36 28.89
CA ARG A 327 -2.64 -12.37 28.00
C ARG A 327 -3.75 -11.47 27.47
N LEU A 328 -3.63 -10.20 27.73
CA LEU A 328 -4.60 -9.19 27.31
C LEU A 328 -4.27 -8.65 25.93
N GLY A 329 -5.30 -8.28 25.19
CA GLY A 329 -5.28 -7.56 23.94
C GLY A 329 -5.65 -6.10 24.11
N GLU A 330 -6.43 -5.57 23.17
CA GLU A 330 -6.84 -4.18 23.14
C GLU A 330 -7.92 -3.90 24.21
N ARG A 331 -7.84 -2.70 24.77
CA ARG A 331 -8.87 -2.21 25.70
C ARG A 331 -9.82 -1.28 24.96
N THR A 332 -11.10 -1.65 24.96
CA THR A 332 -12.17 -0.86 24.36
C THR A 332 -13.13 -0.39 25.46
N GLY A 333 -13.02 0.86 25.86
CA GLY A 333 -13.80 1.41 26.99
C GLY A 333 -13.53 0.68 28.31
N ASP A 334 -14.58 0.08 28.88
CA ASP A 334 -14.50 -0.68 30.15
C ASP A 334 -14.22 -2.18 29.95
N SER A 335 -14.10 -2.64 28.71
CA SER A 335 -13.81 -4.04 28.37
C SER A 335 -12.39 -4.21 27.84
N VAL A 336 -11.79 -5.36 28.13
CA VAL A 336 -10.44 -5.75 27.69
C VAL A 336 -10.51 -7.10 27.01
N GLU A 337 -9.89 -7.19 25.85
CA GLU A 337 -9.77 -8.45 25.12
C GLU A 337 -8.85 -9.42 25.85
N VAL A 338 -9.23 -10.70 25.88
CA VAL A 338 -8.42 -11.79 26.41
C VAL A 338 -7.95 -12.67 25.25
N ILE A 339 -6.68 -12.53 24.86
CA ILE A 339 -6.08 -13.30 23.77
C ILE A 339 -5.86 -14.76 24.14
N THR A 340 -5.42 -15.01 25.39
CA THR A 340 -5.18 -16.37 25.90
C THR A 340 -5.38 -16.42 27.41
N GLY A 341 -5.70 -17.63 27.91
CA GLY A 341 -5.79 -17.90 29.34
C GLY A 341 -7.22 -18.09 29.87
N LEU A 342 -8.24 -17.68 29.13
CA LEU A 342 -9.65 -17.91 29.44
C LEU A 342 -10.34 -18.50 28.19
N LYS A 343 -11.34 -19.35 28.40
CA LYS A 343 -12.11 -19.95 27.31
C LYS A 343 -13.54 -19.37 27.24
N PRO A 344 -14.14 -19.31 26.04
CA PRO A 344 -15.56 -18.97 25.91
C PRO A 344 -16.42 -19.92 26.76
N GLY A 345 -17.40 -19.36 27.47
CA GLY A 345 -18.29 -20.11 28.36
C GLY A 345 -17.73 -20.40 29.76
N GLU A 346 -16.47 -20.04 30.03
CA GLU A 346 -15.86 -20.24 31.34
C GLU A 346 -16.31 -19.16 32.34
N LYS A 347 -16.54 -19.57 33.59
CA LYS A 347 -16.98 -18.63 34.63
C LYS A 347 -15.77 -17.97 35.29
N TYR A 348 -15.85 -16.67 35.46
CA TYR A 348 -14.84 -15.86 36.14
C TYR A 348 -15.47 -14.95 37.22
N VAL A 349 -14.65 -14.52 38.18
CA VAL A 349 -15.06 -13.60 39.24
C VAL A 349 -15.06 -12.17 38.71
N TYR A 350 -16.23 -11.52 38.73
CA TYR A 350 -16.35 -10.11 38.41
C TYR A 350 -15.92 -9.24 39.59
N ALA A 351 -15.14 -8.17 39.32
CA ALA A 351 -14.67 -7.21 40.32
C ALA A 351 -14.15 -7.89 41.61
N PRO A 352 -13.12 -8.75 41.52
CA PRO A 352 -12.63 -9.49 42.69
C PRO A 352 -12.05 -8.55 43.72
N ASP A 353 -12.45 -8.73 44.96
CA ASP A 353 -11.80 -8.01 46.08
C ASP A 353 -10.30 -8.43 46.12
N ARG A 354 -9.44 -7.47 46.42
CA ARG A 354 -7.99 -7.69 46.56
C ARG A 354 -7.62 -8.71 47.64
N SER A 355 -8.59 -9.04 48.54
CA SER A 355 -8.43 -10.03 49.59
C SER A 355 -8.48 -11.47 49.11
N ILE A 356 -8.99 -11.75 47.89
CA ILE A 356 -9.12 -13.13 47.37
C ILE A 356 -7.74 -13.77 47.21
N ARG A 357 -7.58 -14.95 47.80
CA ARG A 357 -6.35 -15.76 47.68
C ARG A 357 -6.60 -17.01 46.84
N GLN A 358 -5.56 -17.46 46.17
CA GLN A 358 -5.64 -18.72 45.42
C GLN A 358 -6.00 -19.88 46.38
N GLY A 359 -6.99 -20.68 45.98
CA GLY A 359 -7.48 -21.82 46.79
C GLY A 359 -8.54 -21.46 47.82
N GLN A 360 -8.89 -20.19 48.02
CA GLN A 360 -9.94 -19.73 48.96
C GLN A 360 -11.32 -20.20 48.49
N LEU A 361 -12.17 -20.58 49.44
CA LEU A 361 -13.55 -20.94 49.17
C LEU A 361 -14.37 -19.72 48.74
N LEU A 362 -15.10 -19.86 47.64
CA LEU A 362 -15.97 -18.79 47.14
C LEU A 362 -17.43 -19.15 47.36
N SER A 363 -18.21 -18.18 47.80
CA SER A 363 -19.67 -18.24 47.89
C SER A 363 -20.22 -17.38 46.74
N VAL A 364 -21.02 -17.97 45.90
CA VAL A 364 -21.59 -17.28 44.72
C VAL A 364 -22.85 -16.54 45.16
N ARG A 365 -22.90 -15.27 44.84
CA ARG A 365 -24.06 -14.42 45.13
C ARG A 365 -25.12 -14.55 44.05
#